data_e70644b68f9bd17941d852cf4fe98d70
#
_entry.id   e70644b68f9bd17941d852cf4fe98d70
#
_cell.length_a   1.000
_cell.length_b   1.000
_cell.length_c   1.000
_cell.angle_alpha   90.00
_cell.angle_beta   90.00
_cell.angle_gamma   90.00
#
_symmetry.space_group_name_H-M   'P 1'
#
loop_
_entity.id
_entity.type
_entity.pdbx_description
1 polymer ?
#
loop_
_entity_poly.entity_id
_entity_poly.type
_entity_poly.pdbx_seq_one_letter_code
_entity_poly.pdbx_strand_id
1 'polypeptide(L)'
;MSRKLKILKLKYDWLRLELEDVKDDFEKYTKDFDSHFDKYYKKATKLSNKKNQKRFEDPSHHFENAKKERDRQKRELDEQRNLLKDAPRKVKNLYKRLAAKTHPDKLGGKHKQFQRVKEAYEKQDLAEMLELAAEYDVNYKLDDRDESLLKKNLIGIENEIKRVKGTIGWLWGKGDINQRKYCVQRVEEETKIKVDNKDLPEDLQQKETKLLGQKGDTKK
;
A
#
# COMPACT_ATOMS: atom_id res chain seq x y z
N MET A 1 -27.30 1.09 20.67
CA MET A 1 -25.82 1.01 20.50
C MET A 1 -25.16 1.53 21.77
N SER A 2 -24.26 0.77 22.38
CA SER A 2 -23.55 1.20 23.61
C SER A 2 -22.64 2.39 23.31
N ARG A 3 -22.35 3.23 24.34
CA ARG A 3 -21.41 4.37 24.21
C ARG A 3 -20.04 3.93 23.68
N LYS A 4 -19.58 2.76 24.10
CA LYS A 4 -18.30 2.15 23.70
C LYS A 4 -18.25 1.85 22.21
N LEU A 5 -19.30 1.24 21.65
CA LEU A 5 -19.39 0.96 20.22
C LEU A 5 -19.46 2.24 19.36
N LYS A 6 -20.13 3.29 19.88
CA LYS A 6 -20.12 4.60 19.21
C LYS A 6 -18.69 5.17 19.10
N ILE A 7 -17.92 5.10 20.19
CA ILE A 7 -16.54 5.57 20.23
C ILE A 7 -15.67 4.80 19.25
N LEU A 8 -15.80 3.46 19.20
CA LEU A 8 -15.04 2.62 18.29
C LEU A 8 -15.35 2.95 16.83
N LYS A 9 -16.64 3.17 16.49
CA LYS A 9 -17.02 3.57 15.14
C LYS A 9 -16.46 4.93 14.77
N LEU A 10 -16.57 5.95 15.63
CA LEU A 10 -16.01 7.28 15.37
C LEU A 10 -14.48 7.22 15.19
N LYS A 11 -13.79 6.41 15.99
CA LYS A 11 -12.33 6.22 15.84
C LYS A 11 -12.01 5.57 14.48
N TYR A 12 -12.82 4.59 14.06
CA TYR A 12 -12.66 3.97 12.75
C TYR A 12 -12.85 4.97 11.62
N ASP A 13 -13.93 5.75 11.66
CA ASP A 13 -14.24 6.76 10.64
C ASP A 13 -13.09 7.79 10.51
N TRP A 14 -12.54 8.22 11.66
CA TRP A 14 -11.38 9.12 11.69
C TRP A 14 -10.11 8.50 11.10
N LEU A 15 -9.75 7.29 11.50
CA LEU A 15 -8.57 6.59 10.99
C LEU A 15 -8.69 6.29 9.49
N ARG A 16 -9.90 6.10 9.00
CA ARG A 16 -10.15 5.89 7.58
C ARG A 16 -9.86 7.15 6.76
N LEU A 17 -10.33 8.31 7.22
CA LEU A 17 -9.99 9.59 6.61
C LEU A 17 -8.47 9.82 6.64
N GLU A 18 -7.80 9.55 7.77
CA GLU A 18 -6.34 9.61 7.85
C GLU A 18 -5.68 8.70 6.81
N LEU A 19 -6.20 7.48 6.62
CA LEU A 19 -5.66 6.55 5.63
C LEU A 19 -5.84 7.06 4.19
N GLU A 20 -6.95 7.69 3.88
CA GLU A 20 -7.19 8.32 2.57
C GLU A 20 -6.19 9.44 2.31
N ASP A 21 -6.01 10.37 3.26
CA ASP A 21 -5.02 11.44 3.18
C ASP A 21 -3.59 10.88 3.01
N VAL A 22 -3.25 9.85 3.79
CA VAL A 22 -1.95 9.17 3.71
C VAL A 22 -1.75 8.51 2.35
N LYS A 23 -2.77 7.92 1.74
CA LYS A 23 -2.68 7.31 0.40
C LYS A 23 -2.50 8.36 -0.69
N ASP A 24 -3.23 9.47 -0.61
CA ASP A 24 -3.13 10.57 -1.56
C ASP A 24 -1.73 11.22 -1.52
N ASP A 25 -1.22 11.46 -0.33
CA ASP A 25 0.14 11.96 -0.13
C ASP A 25 1.17 10.95 -0.63
N PHE A 26 1.01 9.66 -0.32
CA PHE A 26 1.90 8.60 -0.77
C PHE A 26 1.97 8.52 -2.30
N GLU A 27 0.85 8.66 -3.00
CA GLU A 27 0.84 8.67 -4.46
C GLU A 27 1.66 9.84 -5.03
N LYS A 28 1.54 11.05 -4.45
CA LYS A 28 2.33 12.23 -4.83
C LYS A 28 3.83 11.99 -4.60
N TYR A 29 4.19 11.48 -3.41
CA TYR A 29 5.60 11.25 -3.05
C TYR A 29 6.22 10.11 -3.86
N THR A 30 5.46 9.08 -4.19
CA THR A 30 5.94 8.00 -5.06
C THR A 30 6.20 8.52 -6.47
N LYS A 31 5.32 9.35 -7.03
CA LYS A 31 5.54 9.98 -8.33
C LYS A 31 6.79 10.88 -8.35
N ASP A 32 7.00 11.63 -7.28
CA ASP A 32 8.20 12.47 -7.13
C ASP A 32 9.46 11.60 -7.03
N PHE A 33 9.45 10.58 -6.19
CA PHE A 33 10.54 9.60 -6.07
C PHE A 33 10.87 8.95 -7.43
N ASP A 34 9.86 8.48 -8.14
CA ASP A 34 10.02 7.83 -9.44
C ASP A 34 10.61 8.81 -10.47
N SER A 35 10.21 10.09 -10.44
CA SER A 35 10.75 11.13 -11.34
C SER A 35 12.28 11.29 -11.21
N HIS A 36 12.82 11.14 -10.00
CA HIS A 36 14.25 11.19 -9.73
C HIS A 36 14.99 9.89 -10.06
N PHE A 37 14.39 8.73 -9.76
CA PHE A 37 15.11 7.46 -9.70
C PHE A 37 14.74 6.41 -10.74
N ASP A 38 13.62 6.51 -11.45
CA ASP A 38 13.17 5.52 -12.44
C ASP A 38 14.22 5.21 -13.53
N LYS A 39 14.99 6.22 -13.94
CA LYS A 39 16.09 6.04 -14.90
C LYS A 39 17.17 5.08 -14.40
N TYR A 40 17.45 5.06 -13.09
CA TYR A 40 18.44 4.17 -12.47
C TYR A 40 17.93 2.74 -12.45
N TYR A 41 16.67 2.54 -12.08
CA TYR A 41 16.03 1.22 -12.12
C TYR A 41 15.95 0.67 -13.55
N LYS A 42 15.55 1.49 -14.53
CA LYS A 42 15.54 1.10 -15.96
C LYS A 42 16.93 0.72 -16.46
N LYS A 43 17.97 1.46 -16.06
CA LYS A 43 19.36 1.15 -16.42
C LYS A 43 19.83 -0.17 -15.78
N ALA A 44 19.53 -0.39 -14.49
CA ALA A 44 19.85 -1.62 -13.79
C ALA A 44 19.18 -2.85 -14.44
N THR A 45 17.89 -2.73 -14.77
CA THR A 45 17.13 -3.79 -15.46
C THR A 45 17.74 -4.14 -16.82
N LYS A 46 18.14 -3.13 -17.63
CA LYS A 46 18.81 -3.35 -18.90
C LYS A 46 20.15 -4.08 -18.74
N LEU A 47 20.92 -3.73 -17.70
CA LEU A 47 22.20 -4.41 -17.39
C LEU A 47 21.97 -5.85 -16.92
N SER A 48 20.95 -6.09 -16.10
CA SER A 48 20.57 -7.43 -15.63
C SER A 48 20.10 -8.30 -16.80
N ASN A 49 19.24 -7.78 -17.66
CA ASN A 49 18.75 -8.52 -18.84
C ASN A 49 19.87 -8.91 -19.80
N LYS A 50 20.87 -8.03 -20.02
CA LYS A 50 22.08 -8.38 -20.81
C LYS A 50 22.90 -9.51 -20.17
N LYS A 51 22.96 -9.60 -18.82
CA LYS A 51 23.62 -10.69 -18.11
C LYS A 51 22.78 -11.99 -18.15
N ASN A 52 21.46 -11.86 -18.08
CA ASN A 52 20.56 -13.02 -18.06
C ASN A 52 20.32 -13.58 -19.47
N GLN A 53 20.39 -12.80 -20.56
CA GLN A 53 20.33 -13.34 -21.92
C GLN A 53 21.40 -14.43 -22.21
N LYS A 54 22.53 -14.42 -21.46
CA LYS A 54 23.53 -15.49 -21.53
C LYS A 54 23.21 -16.72 -20.63
N ARG A 55 22.16 -16.65 -19.80
CA ARG A 55 21.71 -17.72 -18.88
C ARG A 55 20.39 -18.37 -19.27
N PHE A 56 19.64 -17.77 -20.23
CA PHE A 56 18.31 -18.23 -20.61
C PHE A 56 18.35 -19.20 -21.79
N GLU A 57 18.98 -20.37 -21.59
CA GLU A 57 18.80 -21.51 -22.48
C GLU A 57 18.17 -22.74 -21.80
N ASP A 58 17.65 -22.59 -20.56
CA ASP A 58 16.99 -23.71 -19.88
C ASP A 58 15.47 -23.44 -19.73
N PRO A 59 14.61 -24.11 -20.54
CA PRO A 59 13.15 -23.98 -20.48
C PRO A 59 12.53 -24.44 -19.16
N SER A 60 13.25 -25.21 -18.34
CA SER A 60 12.74 -25.78 -17.08
C SER A 60 12.41 -24.73 -16.03
N HIS A 61 13.13 -23.61 -16.02
CA HIS A 61 12.92 -22.51 -15.06
C HIS A 61 11.59 -21.77 -15.26
N HIS A 62 11.08 -21.70 -16.48
CA HIS A 62 9.78 -21.06 -16.77
C HIS A 62 8.61 -21.88 -16.22
N PHE A 63 8.71 -23.21 -16.26
CA PHE A 63 7.68 -24.11 -15.73
C PHE A 63 7.62 -24.08 -14.19
N GLU A 64 8.75 -24.02 -13.50
CA GLU A 64 8.80 -23.93 -12.04
C GLU A 64 8.23 -22.61 -11.52
N ASN A 65 8.56 -21.49 -12.15
CA ASN A 65 8.03 -20.19 -11.76
C ASN A 65 6.53 -20.07 -12.01
N ALA A 66 6.03 -20.57 -13.14
CA ALA A 66 4.60 -20.63 -13.42
C ALA A 66 3.83 -21.54 -12.45
N LYS A 67 4.44 -22.65 -12.00
CA LYS A 67 3.87 -23.56 -11.01
C LYS A 67 3.82 -22.87 -9.63
N LYS A 68 4.90 -22.23 -9.18
CA LYS A 68 4.96 -21.49 -7.91
C LYS A 68 3.92 -20.38 -7.86
N GLU A 69 3.71 -19.64 -8.97
CA GLU A 69 2.73 -18.59 -9.05
C GLU A 69 1.28 -19.13 -8.99
N ARG A 70 0.98 -20.25 -9.67
CA ARG A 70 -0.32 -20.92 -9.57
C ARG A 70 -0.59 -21.45 -8.16
N ASP A 71 0.40 -22.03 -7.51
CA ASP A 71 0.26 -22.53 -6.14
C ASP A 71 0.07 -21.39 -5.14
N ARG A 72 0.71 -20.22 -5.37
CA ARG A 72 0.48 -19.01 -4.59
C ARG A 72 -0.93 -18.48 -4.77
N GLN A 73 -1.41 -18.31 -6.01
CA GLN A 73 -2.76 -17.88 -6.32
C GLN A 73 -3.82 -18.83 -5.74
N LYS A 74 -3.57 -20.14 -5.79
CA LYS A 74 -4.47 -21.14 -5.19
C LYS A 74 -4.53 -21.00 -3.67
N ARG A 75 -3.40 -20.80 -2.97
CA ARG A 75 -3.37 -20.55 -1.52
C ARG A 75 -4.11 -19.28 -1.14
N GLU A 76 -3.88 -18.18 -1.87
CA GLU A 76 -4.60 -16.92 -1.66
C GLU A 76 -6.12 -17.09 -1.84
N LEU A 77 -6.56 -17.85 -2.84
CA LEU A 77 -7.97 -18.18 -3.07
C LEU A 77 -8.56 -19.07 -1.96
N ASP A 78 -7.82 -20.05 -1.48
CA ASP A 78 -8.25 -20.95 -0.40
C ASP A 78 -8.27 -20.20 0.95
N GLU A 79 -7.35 -19.31 1.21
CA GLU A 79 -7.36 -18.40 2.37
C GLU A 79 -8.58 -17.47 2.34
N GLN A 80 -8.88 -16.85 1.19
CA GLN A 80 -10.08 -16.05 1.02
C GLN A 80 -11.38 -16.87 1.26
N ARG A 81 -11.45 -18.09 0.74
CA ARG A 81 -12.59 -18.98 0.99
C ARG A 81 -12.75 -19.35 2.46
N ASN A 82 -11.67 -19.57 3.18
CA ASN A 82 -11.70 -19.90 4.60
C ASN A 82 -12.11 -18.68 5.44
N LEU A 83 -11.61 -17.47 5.12
CA LEU A 83 -12.07 -16.22 5.74
C LEU A 83 -13.58 -16.01 5.58
N LEU A 84 -14.15 -16.38 4.42
CA LEU A 84 -15.58 -16.29 4.16
C LEU A 84 -16.42 -17.29 4.97
N LYS A 85 -15.85 -18.47 5.30
CA LYS A 85 -16.54 -19.47 6.14
C LYS A 85 -16.68 -19.01 7.59
N ASP A 86 -15.72 -18.28 8.11
CA ASP A 86 -15.63 -17.88 9.51
C ASP A 86 -16.33 -16.53 9.83
N ALA A 87 -16.86 -15.85 8.81
CA ALA A 87 -17.58 -14.60 9.01
C ALA A 87 -18.81 -14.79 9.92
N PRO A 88 -19.01 -13.98 10.96
CA PRO A 88 -20.15 -14.06 11.84
C PRO A 88 -21.48 -14.05 11.06
N ARG A 89 -22.47 -14.86 11.49
CA ARG A 89 -23.77 -14.99 10.81
C ARG A 89 -24.45 -13.63 10.54
N LYS A 90 -24.30 -12.69 11.47
CA LYS A 90 -24.80 -11.31 11.33
C LYS A 90 -24.17 -10.57 10.17
N VAL A 91 -22.83 -10.65 10.02
CA VAL A 91 -22.08 -10.03 8.91
C VAL A 91 -22.49 -10.63 7.58
N LYS A 92 -22.68 -11.96 7.51
CA LYS A 92 -23.22 -12.65 6.32
C LYS A 92 -24.62 -12.13 5.96
N ASN A 93 -25.47 -11.94 6.95
CA ASN A 93 -26.83 -11.43 6.72
C ASN A 93 -26.81 -9.96 6.27
N LEU A 94 -25.94 -9.13 6.84
CA LEU A 94 -25.74 -7.75 6.40
C LEU A 94 -25.28 -7.71 4.95
N TYR A 95 -24.26 -8.52 4.60
CA TYR A 95 -23.78 -8.65 3.23
C TYR A 95 -24.91 -9.01 2.25
N LYS A 96 -25.71 -10.04 2.55
CA LYS A 96 -26.82 -10.46 1.68
C LYS A 96 -27.82 -9.33 1.42
N ARG A 97 -28.12 -8.53 2.44
CA ARG A 97 -29.04 -7.39 2.33
C ARG A 97 -28.47 -6.26 1.51
N LEU A 98 -27.18 -5.94 1.72
CA LEU A 98 -26.45 -4.94 0.94
C LEU A 98 -26.29 -5.39 -0.51
N ALA A 99 -25.85 -6.62 -0.75
CA ALA A 99 -25.73 -7.20 -2.08
C ALA A 99 -27.06 -7.16 -2.85
N ALA A 100 -28.18 -7.45 -2.18
CA ALA A 100 -29.50 -7.37 -2.80
C ALA A 100 -29.92 -5.93 -3.16
N LYS A 101 -29.44 -4.92 -2.45
CA LYS A 101 -29.70 -3.49 -2.74
C LYS A 101 -28.79 -2.92 -3.83
N THR A 102 -27.53 -3.37 -3.87
CA THR A 102 -26.50 -2.87 -4.78
C THR A 102 -26.30 -3.74 -6.03
N HIS A 103 -27.14 -4.76 -6.22
CA HIS A 103 -27.02 -5.66 -7.37
C HIS A 103 -27.07 -4.89 -8.70
N PRO A 104 -26.17 -5.18 -9.66
CA PRO A 104 -26.10 -4.47 -10.93
C PRO A 104 -27.43 -4.38 -11.68
N ASP A 105 -28.23 -5.44 -11.64
CA ASP A 105 -29.55 -5.48 -12.28
C ASP A 105 -30.53 -4.45 -11.73
N LYS A 106 -30.38 -4.07 -10.43
CA LYS A 106 -31.21 -3.05 -9.79
C LYS A 106 -30.71 -1.64 -9.97
N LEU A 107 -29.40 -1.44 -10.15
CA LEU A 107 -28.75 -0.15 -10.28
C LEU A 107 -28.37 0.22 -11.72
N GLY A 108 -28.99 -0.43 -12.72
CA GLY A 108 -28.76 -0.11 -14.13
C GLY A 108 -27.31 -0.31 -14.57
N GLY A 109 -26.67 -1.40 -14.13
CA GLY A 109 -25.31 -1.77 -14.53
C GLY A 109 -24.17 -1.10 -13.73
N LYS A 110 -24.47 -0.40 -12.64
CA LYS A 110 -23.43 0.20 -11.77
C LYS A 110 -22.73 -0.87 -10.91
N HIS A 111 -21.68 -1.48 -11.46
CA HIS A 111 -20.93 -2.54 -10.78
C HIS A 111 -20.07 -2.06 -9.59
N LYS A 112 -19.68 -0.77 -9.56
CA LYS A 112 -18.75 -0.23 -8.57
C LYS A 112 -19.26 -0.36 -7.12
N GLN A 113 -20.55 -0.09 -6.90
CA GLN A 113 -21.16 -0.19 -5.56
C GLN A 113 -21.23 -1.63 -5.08
N PHE A 114 -21.63 -2.55 -5.93
CA PHE A 114 -21.65 -3.98 -5.61
C PHE A 114 -20.25 -4.51 -5.30
N GLN A 115 -19.25 -4.06 -6.08
CA GLN A 115 -17.84 -4.42 -5.86
C GLN A 115 -17.37 -3.93 -4.48
N ARG A 116 -17.70 -2.68 -4.11
CA ARG A 116 -17.36 -2.13 -2.79
C ARG A 116 -17.97 -2.95 -1.64
N VAL A 117 -19.23 -3.35 -1.76
CA VAL A 117 -19.90 -4.24 -0.79
C VAL A 117 -19.21 -5.60 -0.70
N LYS A 118 -18.81 -6.17 -1.84
CA LYS A 118 -18.12 -7.46 -1.91
C LYS A 118 -16.74 -7.37 -1.24
N GLU A 119 -15.97 -6.36 -1.54
CA GLU A 119 -14.64 -6.13 -0.93
C GLU A 119 -14.72 -5.92 0.59
N ALA A 120 -15.68 -5.13 1.07
CA ALA A 120 -15.89 -4.93 2.50
C ALA A 120 -16.23 -6.26 3.21
N TYR A 121 -17.02 -7.12 2.57
CA TYR A 121 -17.34 -8.43 3.12
C TYR A 121 -16.13 -9.37 3.12
N GLU A 122 -15.36 -9.43 2.04
CA GLU A 122 -14.18 -10.28 1.89
C GLU A 122 -13.09 -9.88 2.91
N LYS A 123 -12.93 -8.59 3.18
CA LYS A 123 -12.02 -8.06 4.21
C LYS A 123 -12.58 -8.19 5.63
N GLN A 124 -13.83 -8.66 5.78
CA GLN A 124 -14.56 -8.65 7.05
C GLN A 124 -14.58 -7.25 7.70
N ASP A 125 -14.66 -6.21 6.88
CA ASP A 125 -14.70 -4.84 7.34
C ASP A 125 -16.14 -4.45 7.72
N LEU A 126 -16.49 -4.73 8.99
CA LEU A 126 -17.81 -4.42 9.53
C LEU A 126 -18.10 -2.92 9.50
N ALA A 127 -17.11 -2.08 9.71
CA ALA A 127 -17.32 -0.64 9.77
C ALA A 127 -17.65 -0.07 8.39
N GLU A 128 -16.94 -0.50 7.32
CA GLU A 128 -17.28 -0.19 5.93
C GLU A 128 -18.68 -0.71 5.56
N MET A 129 -19.00 -1.93 5.97
CA MET A 129 -20.34 -2.48 5.74
C MET A 129 -21.43 -1.71 6.46
N LEU A 130 -21.16 -1.10 7.62
CA LEU A 130 -22.10 -0.24 8.34
C LEU A 130 -22.30 1.12 7.65
N GLU A 131 -21.27 1.67 7.03
CA GLU A 131 -21.39 2.88 6.19
C GLU A 131 -22.28 2.59 4.97
N LEU A 132 -21.98 1.51 4.26
CA LEU A 132 -22.79 1.08 3.14
C LEU A 132 -24.23 0.77 3.57
N ALA A 133 -24.42 0.23 4.77
CA ALA A 133 -25.77 0.01 5.31
C ALA A 133 -26.53 1.32 5.53
N ALA A 134 -25.85 2.37 5.98
CA ALA A 134 -26.45 3.70 6.11
C ALA A 134 -26.72 4.33 4.74
N GLU A 135 -25.79 4.21 3.78
CA GLU A 135 -25.93 4.73 2.41
C GLU A 135 -27.13 4.12 1.66
N TYR A 136 -27.36 2.79 1.84
CA TYR A 136 -28.42 2.06 1.16
C TYR A 136 -29.66 1.79 2.02
N ASP A 137 -29.79 2.48 3.14
CA ASP A 137 -30.91 2.32 4.08
C ASP A 137 -31.16 0.87 4.48
N VAL A 138 -30.06 0.18 4.86
CA VAL A 138 -30.11 -1.19 5.38
C VAL A 138 -29.94 -1.16 6.89
N ASN A 139 -31.02 -1.39 7.62
CA ASN A 139 -31.00 -1.35 9.08
C ASN A 139 -30.07 -2.45 9.66
N TYR A 140 -29.11 -2.07 10.50
CA TYR A 140 -28.25 -2.96 11.26
C TYR A 140 -28.11 -2.47 12.71
N LYS A 141 -28.36 -3.35 13.67
CA LYS A 141 -28.16 -3.03 15.09
C LYS A 141 -26.86 -3.65 15.57
N LEU A 142 -25.90 -2.78 15.91
CA LEU A 142 -24.67 -3.17 16.58
C LEU A 142 -24.97 -3.71 17.97
N ASP A 143 -24.33 -4.80 18.37
CA ASP A 143 -24.34 -5.34 19.72
C ASP A 143 -22.90 -5.58 20.22
N ASP A 144 -22.76 -5.98 21.49
CA ASP A 144 -21.44 -6.14 22.12
C ASP A 144 -20.57 -7.23 21.47
N ARG A 145 -21.17 -8.15 20.70
CA ARG A 145 -20.43 -9.16 19.91
C ARG A 145 -19.71 -8.56 18.72
N ASP A 146 -20.15 -7.40 18.24
CA ASP A 146 -19.54 -6.71 17.11
C ASP A 146 -18.26 -5.94 17.55
N GLU A 147 -18.05 -5.74 18.85
CA GLU A 147 -16.93 -4.98 19.40
C GLU A 147 -15.56 -5.54 18.99
N SER A 148 -15.41 -6.86 19.08
CA SER A 148 -14.15 -7.53 18.77
C SER A 148 -13.79 -7.36 17.28
N LEU A 149 -14.78 -7.41 16.39
CA LEU A 149 -14.58 -7.22 14.97
C LEU A 149 -14.22 -5.76 14.64
N LEU A 150 -14.92 -4.78 15.23
CA LEU A 150 -14.58 -3.37 15.07
C LEU A 150 -13.16 -3.05 15.58
N LYS A 151 -12.74 -3.63 16.70
CA LYS A 151 -11.36 -3.49 17.18
C LYS A 151 -10.35 -4.08 16.21
N LYS A 152 -10.64 -5.26 15.64
CA LYS A 152 -9.77 -5.87 14.62
C LYS A 152 -9.65 -4.97 13.39
N ASN A 153 -10.76 -4.39 12.93
CA ASN A 153 -10.74 -3.46 11.80
C ASN A 153 -9.89 -2.21 12.11
N LEU A 154 -10.01 -1.63 13.31
CA LEU A 154 -9.18 -0.50 13.76
C LEU A 154 -7.69 -0.83 13.67
N ILE A 155 -7.28 -1.96 14.25
CA ILE A 155 -5.87 -2.42 14.22
C ILE A 155 -5.42 -2.61 12.76
N GLY A 156 -6.29 -3.13 11.89
CA GLY A 156 -6.02 -3.30 10.47
C GLY A 156 -5.66 -1.98 9.79
N ILE A 157 -6.48 -0.93 10.00
CA ILE A 157 -6.23 0.41 9.43
C ILE A 157 -4.95 1.03 10.01
N GLU A 158 -4.76 0.97 11.34
CA GLU A 158 -3.54 1.48 11.99
C GLU A 158 -2.28 0.83 11.41
N ASN A 159 -2.33 -0.48 11.16
CA ASN A 159 -1.21 -1.21 10.55
C ASN A 159 -1.00 -0.82 9.07
N GLU A 160 -2.07 -0.59 8.32
CA GLU A 160 -1.97 -0.13 6.93
C GLU A 160 -1.35 1.27 6.84
N ILE A 161 -1.79 2.20 7.70
CA ILE A 161 -1.19 3.54 7.82
C ILE A 161 0.32 3.43 8.13
N LYS A 162 0.69 2.60 9.11
CA LYS A 162 2.10 2.36 9.45
C LYS A 162 2.88 1.78 8.27
N ARG A 163 2.30 0.82 7.57
CA ARG A 163 2.90 0.20 6.39
C ARG A 163 3.18 1.22 5.29
N VAL A 164 2.21 2.07 4.97
CA VAL A 164 2.36 3.12 3.96
C VAL A 164 3.42 4.13 4.39
N LYS A 165 3.38 4.61 5.65
CA LYS A 165 4.37 5.55 6.21
C LYS A 165 5.78 4.95 6.33
N GLY A 166 5.94 3.63 6.26
CA GLY A 166 7.23 2.94 6.23
C GLY A 166 7.81 2.70 4.83
N THR A 167 7.11 3.08 3.76
CA THR A 167 7.59 2.89 2.39
C THR A 167 8.63 3.92 1.98
N ILE A 168 9.47 3.57 1.00
CA ILE A 168 10.52 4.46 0.49
C ILE A 168 9.94 5.75 -0.12
N GLY A 169 8.81 5.66 -0.83
CA GLY A 169 8.12 6.85 -1.38
C GLY A 169 7.65 7.81 -0.27
N TRP A 170 7.09 7.28 0.81
CA TRP A 170 6.70 8.11 1.96
C TRP A 170 7.90 8.76 2.65
N LEU A 171 8.97 7.97 2.91
CA LEU A 171 10.20 8.47 3.53
C LEU A 171 10.87 9.53 2.65
N TRP A 172 10.76 9.43 1.33
CA TRP A 172 11.22 10.43 0.39
C TRP A 172 10.44 11.75 0.52
N GLY A 173 9.11 11.72 0.53
CA GLY A 173 8.28 12.91 0.52
C GLY A 173 8.13 13.60 1.88
N LYS A 174 8.00 12.83 2.96
CA LYS A 174 7.75 13.33 4.34
C LYS A 174 8.92 13.16 5.27
N GLY A 175 9.91 12.37 4.89
CA GLY A 175 11.08 12.11 5.73
C GLY A 175 11.98 13.32 5.90
N ASP A 176 12.75 13.31 6.98
CA ASP A 176 13.83 14.26 7.18
C ASP A 176 15.00 14.02 6.20
N ILE A 177 16.01 14.90 6.23
CA ILE A 177 17.16 14.82 5.32
C ILE A 177 17.91 13.46 5.44
N ASN A 178 17.93 12.84 6.62
CA ASN A 178 18.63 11.56 6.83
C ASN A 178 17.81 10.41 6.21
N GLN A 179 16.49 10.44 6.35
CA GLN A 179 15.58 9.49 5.73
C GLN A 179 15.61 9.58 4.21
N ARG A 180 15.67 10.79 3.66
CA ARG A 180 15.83 11.01 2.21
C ARG A 180 17.18 10.54 1.70
N LYS A 181 18.29 10.78 2.44
CA LYS A 181 19.60 10.19 2.14
C LYS A 181 19.58 8.67 2.18
N TYR A 182 18.87 8.07 3.15
CA TYR A 182 18.68 6.64 3.19
C TYR A 182 17.94 6.12 1.93
N CYS A 183 16.93 6.85 1.43
CA CYS A 183 16.26 6.50 0.17
C CYS A 183 17.25 6.47 -1.00
N VAL A 184 18.14 7.46 -1.13
CA VAL A 184 19.19 7.49 -2.16
C VAL A 184 20.11 6.28 -2.03
N GLN A 185 20.60 6.01 -0.81
CA GLN A 185 21.45 4.85 -0.55
C GLN A 185 20.77 3.53 -0.95
N ARG A 186 19.48 3.37 -0.63
CA ARG A 186 18.70 2.19 -1.03
C ARG A 186 18.63 2.03 -2.55
N VAL A 187 18.42 3.11 -3.29
CA VAL A 187 18.43 3.08 -4.76
C VAL A 187 19.79 2.62 -5.28
N GLU A 188 20.89 3.14 -4.74
CA GLU A 188 22.26 2.74 -5.12
C GLU A 188 22.54 1.27 -4.79
N GLU A 189 22.08 0.80 -3.61
CA GLU A 189 22.22 -0.61 -3.20
C GLU A 189 21.44 -1.57 -4.10
N GLU A 190 20.21 -1.21 -4.46
CA GLU A 190 19.33 -2.05 -5.29
C GLU A 190 19.74 -2.05 -6.76
N THR A 191 20.09 -0.90 -7.29
CA THR A 191 20.48 -0.74 -8.70
C THR A 191 21.95 -1.07 -8.98
N LYS A 192 22.81 -1.04 -7.97
CA LYS A 192 24.30 -1.07 -8.08
C LYS A 192 24.86 0.09 -8.93
N ILE A 193 24.13 1.20 -9.01
CA ILE A 193 24.51 2.39 -9.76
C ILE A 193 24.51 3.57 -8.81
N LYS A 194 25.59 4.34 -8.79
CA LYS A 194 25.63 5.58 -8.01
C LYS A 194 24.72 6.63 -8.61
N VAL A 195 23.99 7.34 -7.75
CA VAL A 195 23.10 8.42 -8.14
C VAL A 195 23.93 9.68 -8.38
N ASP A 196 23.75 10.31 -9.53
CA ASP A 196 24.42 11.56 -9.87
C ASP A 196 23.91 12.71 -8.99
N ASN A 197 24.83 13.51 -8.43
CA ASN A 197 24.50 14.61 -7.54
C ASN A 197 23.52 15.63 -8.17
N LYS A 198 23.64 15.86 -9.49
CA LYS A 198 22.76 16.76 -10.27
C LYS A 198 21.30 16.27 -10.37
N ASP A 199 21.05 14.98 -10.14
CA ASP A 199 19.72 14.36 -10.19
C ASP A 199 19.02 14.39 -8.83
N LEU A 200 19.73 14.81 -7.80
CA LEU A 200 19.19 14.96 -6.45
C LEU A 200 18.57 16.36 -6.27
N PRO A 201 17.54 16.49 -5.44
CA PRO A 201 17.04 17.78 -5.00
C PRO A 201 18.14 18.62 -4.33
N GLU A 202 18.02 19.94 -4.40
CA GLU A 202 19.07 20.87 -3.94
C GLU A 202 19.49 20.67 -2.47
N ASP A 203 18.55 20.29 -1.61
CA ASP A 203 18.79 20.00 -0.19
C ASP A 203 19.61 18.74 0.06
N LEU A 204 19.64 17.82 -0.91
CA LEU A 204 20.44 16.58 -0.87
C LEU A 204 21.73 16.67 -1.64
N GLN A 205 21.90 17.68 -2.49
CA GLN A 205 23.11 17.86 -3.27
C GLN A 205 24.30 18.16 -2.33
N GLN A 206 25.34 17.35 -2.46
CA GLN A 206 26.61 17.65 -1.80
C GLN A 206 27.17 18.89 -2.47
N LYS A 207 27.30 20.01 -1.74
CA LYS A 207 28.07 21.17 -2.20
C LYS A 207 29.49 20.68 -2.38
N GLU A 208 29.99 20.67 -3.62
CA GLU A 208 31.41 20.50 -3.87
C GLU A 208 32.16 21.59 -3.09
N THR A 209 32.72 21.25 -1.95
CA THR A 209 33.68 22.08 -1.28
C THR A 209 34.91 22.08 -2.18
N LYS A 210 35.01 23.09 -3.07
CA LYS A 210 36.26 23.38 -3.74
C LYS A 210 37.26 23.62 -2.62
N LEU A 211 38.05 22.62 -2.31
CA LEU A 211 39.33 22.79 -1.65
C LEU A 211 40.19 23.59 -2.62
N LEU A 212 40.01 24.92 -2.59
CA LEU A 212 40.99 25.87 -3.11
C LEU A 212 42.27 25.62 -2.33
N GLY A 213 43.20 24.94 -3.00
CA GLY A 213 44.52 24.71 -2.49
C GLY A 213 45.16 26.01 -2.02
N GLN A 214 45.33 26.11 -0.73
CA GLN A 214 46.40 26.98 -0.19
C GLN A 214 47.73 26.31 -0.57
N LYS A 215 48.21 26.65 -1.77
CA LYS A 215 49.65 26.59 -2.02
C LYS A 215 50.28 27.67 -1.14
N GLY A 216 50.71 27.23 0.01
CA GLY A 216 51.60 28.05 0.81
C GLY A 216 52.89 28.33 0.04
N ASP A 217 53.04 29.56 -0.39
CA ASP A 217 54.33 30.11 -0.76
C ASP A 217 55.24 30.15 0.49
N THR A 218 56.07 29.14 0.62
CA THR A 218 57.23 29.24 1.46
C THR A 218 58.36 29.76 0.59
N LYS A 219 58.53 31.09 0.53
CA LYS A 219 59.80 31.76 0.16
C LYS A 219 60.50 32.16 1.43
N LYS A 220 61.73 31.68 1.50
CA LYS A 220 62.91 32.05 2.31
C LYS A 220 62.92 31.55 3.73
#